data_03eede4bdc393fcded141363c019802c
#
_entry.id   03eede4bdc393fcded141363c019802c
#
_cell.length_a   1.000
_cell.length_b   1.000
_cell.length_c   1.000
_cell.angle_alpha   90.00
_cell.angle_beta   90.00
_cell.angle_gamma   90.00
#
_symmetry.space_group_name_H-M   'P 1'
#
loop_
_entity.id
_entity.type
_entity.pdbx_description
1 polymer ?
#
loop_
_entity_poly.entity_id
_entity_poly.type
_entity_poly.pdbx_seq_one_letter_code
_entity_poly.pdbx_strand_id
1 'polypeptide(L)'
;MRNRIQKSMIFVVTMSLLISYILVTLVIYRQALDIRRSELVQEAEYIRAAIDISGEEYFGTMDKVSKRTRVTWIDKDGKVLYDTGNDQETLANHKSRKEFKEALANGSGQDIRMSDSKGQEMYYYALKMDDSSVLRVSRGMDTVWNTAFMILPYMIAIGVMMACVAWFMTRHQVKRLIAPINNL
;
A
#
# COMPACT_ATOMS: atom_id res chain seq x y z
N MET A 1 29.76 4.72 37.53
CA MET A 1 29.69 5.57 36.33
C MET A 1 29.55 4.75 35.03
N ARG A 2 30.35 3.72 34.80
CA ARG A 2 30.36 2.89 33.57
C ARG A 2 28.97 2.35 33.17
N ASN A 3 28.22 1.78 34.12
CA ASN A 3 26.87 1.23 33.83
C ASN A 3 25.80 2.28 33.46
N ARG A 4 25.94 3.52 33.93
CA ARG A 4 25.04 4.62 33.58
C ARG A 4 25.30 5.08 32.15
N ILE A 5 26.56 5.21 31.75
CA ILE A 5 26.93 5.59 30.38
C ILE A 5 26.52 4.52 29.38
N GLN A 6 26.73 3.24 29.68
CA GLN A 6 26.29 2.13 28.82
C GLN A 6 24.78 2.10 28.64
N LYS A 7 24.02 2.26 29.73
CA LYS A 7 22.53 2.32 29.63
C LYS A 7 22.04 3.50 28.80
N SER A 8 22.69 4.68 28.97
CA SER A 8 22.34 5.86 28.15
C SER A 8 22.66 5.64 26.67
N MET A 9 23.79 5.05 26.33
CA MET A 9 24.18 4.74 24.96
C MET A 9 23.20 3.73 24.33
N ILE A 10 22.85 2.66 25.03
CA ILE A 10 21.88 1.65 24.57
C ILE A 10 20.53 2.32 24.34
N PHE A 11 20.07 3.16 25.26
CA PHE A 11 18.81 3.88 25.13
C PHE A 11 18.79 4.77 23.87
N VAL A 12 19.83 5.57 23.64
CA VAL A 12 19.94 6.45 22.47
C VAL A 12 19.91 5.64 21.17
N VAL A 13 20.68 4.55 21.09
CA VAL A 13 20.71 3.68 19.91
C VAL A 13 19.36 3.03 19.67
N THR A 14 18.70 2.51 20.71
CA THR A 14 17.38 1.89 20.59
C THR A 14 16.33 2.90 20.12
N MET A 15 16.33 4.11 20.70
CA MET A 15 15.40 5.18 20.29
C MET A 15 15.65 5.62 18.84
N SER A 16 16.91 5.76 18.44
CA SER A 16 17.28 6.09 17.05
C SER A 16 16.79 5.03 16.06
N LEU A 17 16.98 3.75 16.37
CA LEU A 17 16.47 2.65 15.54
C LEU A 17 14.95 2.65 15.46
N LEU A 18 14.25 2.91 16.56
CA LEU A 18 12.79 2.95 16.61
C LEU A 18 12.24 4.11 15.78
N ILE A 19 12.83 5.30 15.90
CA ILE A 19 12.45 6.47 15.10
C ILE A 19 12.71 6.18 13.62
N SER A 20 13.88 5.63 13.27
CA SER A 20 14.22 5.25 11.90
C SER A 20 13.23 4.23 11.34
N TYR A 21 12.85 3.21 12.11
CA TYR A 21 11.85 2.22 11.71
C TYR A 21 10.49 2.87 11.38
N ILE A 22 10.00 3.75 12.24
CA ILE A 22 8.74 4.45 12.01
C ILE A 22 8.80 5.30 10.74
N LEU A 23 9.87 6.08 10.56
CA LEU A 23 10.05 6.94 9.39
C LEU A 23 10.12 6.13 8.09
N VAL A 24 10.93 5.08 8.05
CA VAL A 24 11.06 4.20 6.89
C VAL A 24 9.73 3.54 6.55
N THR A 25 9.01 3.02 7.55
CA THR A 25 7.69 2.42 7.35
C THR A 25 6.71 3.41 6.74
N LEU A 26 6.65 4.64 7.25
CA LEU A 26 5.76 5.68 6.73
C LEU A 26 6.11 6.09 5.29
N VAL A 27 7.40 6.22 4.97
CA VAL A 27 7.85 6.57 3.62
C VAL A 27 7.49 5.47 2.62
N ILE A 28 7.83 4.22 2.95
CA ILE A 28 7.52 3.08 2.06
C ILE A 28 6.02 2.91 1.89
N TYR A 29 5.24 3.04 2.97
CA TYR A 29 3.78 2.97 2.90
C TYR A 29 3.20 4.03 1.96
N ARG A 30 3.60 5.31 2.10
CA ARG A 30 3.15 6.39 1.21
C ARG A 30 3.52 6.11 -0.24
N GLN A 31 4.75 5.72 -0.50
CA GLN A 31 5.21 5.40 -1.85
C GLN A 31 4.44 4.23 -2.46
N ALA A 32 4.17 3.18 -1.68
CA ALA A 32 3.36 2.06 -2.13
C ALA A 32 1.92 2.47 -2.48
N LEU A 33 1.31 3.37 -1.70
CA LEU A 33 -0.01 3.93 -2.00
C LEU A 33 -0.03 4.69 -3.33
N ASP A 34 0.95 5.56 -3.56
CA ASP A 34 1.03 6.38 -4.77
C ASP A 34 1.24 5.52 -6.02
N ILE A 35 2.11 4.51 -5.94
CA ILE A 35 2.33 3.55 -7.03
C ILE A 35 1.03 2.80 -7.35
N ARG A 36 0.34 2.26 -6.34
CA ARG A 36 -0.91 1.52 -6.55
C ARG A 36 -2.03 2.37 -7.12
N ARG A 37 -2.12 3.64 -6.70
CA ARG A 37 -3.08 4.59 -7.29
C ARG A 37 -2.77 4.82 -8.76
N SER A 38 -1.52 5.08 -9.10
CA SER A 38 -1.08 5.29 -10.49
C SER A 38 -1.34 4.06 -11.36
N GLU A 39 -1.00 2.86 -10.86
CA GLU A 39 -1.28 1.60 -11.57
C GLU A 39 -2.77 1.42 -11.85
N LEU A 40 -3.65 1.70 -10.87
CA LEU A 40 -5.08 1.53 -11.02
C LEU A 40 -5.70 2.53 -12.00
N VAL A 41 -5.21 3.77 -12.00
CA VAL A 41 -5.59 4.79 -12.99
C VAL A 41 -5.22 4.35 -14.39
N GLN A 42 -3.99 3.89 -14.61
CA GLN A 42 -3.55 3.38 -15.90
C GLN A 42 -4.35 2.15 -16.35
N GLU A 43 -4.63 1.23 -15.44
CA GLU A 43 -5.45 0.05 -15.73
C GLU A 43 -6.87 0.46 -16.17
N ALA A 44 -7.48 1.45 -15.49
CA ALA A 44 -8.79 1.97 -15.88
C ALA A 44 -8.79 2.56 -17.30
N GLU A 45 -7.77 3.32 -17.65
CA GLU A 45 -7.63 3.89 -19.01
C GLU A 45 -7.41 2.81 -20.08
N TYR A 46 -6.63 1.76 -19.78
CA TYR A 46 -6.49 0.62 -20.71
C TYR A 46 -7.80 -0.13 -20.90
N ILE A 47 -8.54 -0.36 -19.83
CA ILE A 47 -9.86 -1.00 -19.91
C ILE A 47 -10.83 -0.15 -20.72
N ARG A 48 -10.87 1.17 -20.48
CA ARG A 48 -11.67 2.11 -21.25
C ARG A 48 -11.35 2.00 -22.75
N ALA A 49 -10.08 2.13 -23.11
CA ALA A 49 -9.65 2.04 -24.51
C ALA A 49 -10.01 0.68 -25.14
N ALA A 50 -9.94 -0.41 -24.38
CA ALA A 50 -10.32 -1.73 -24.86
C ALA A 50 -11.84 -1.86 -25.05
N ILE A 51 -12.66 -1.27 -24.20
CA ILE A 51 -14.12 -1.21 -24.36
C ILE A 51 -14.49 -0.37 -25.58
N ASP A 52 -13.82 0.75 -25.79
CA ASP A 52 -14.07 1.63 -26.95
C ASP A 52 -13.76 0.91 -28.29
N ILE A 53 -12.83 -0.04 -28.31
CA ILE A 53 -12.46 -0.82 -29.50
C ILE A 53 -13.35 -2.06 -29.68
N SER A 54 -13.59 -2.82 -28.61
CA SER A 54 -14.20 -4.16 -28.66
C SER A 54 -15.64 -4.20 -28.17
N GLY A 55 -16.15 -3.09 -27.64
CA GLY A 55 -17.50 -3.02 -27.08
C GLY A 55 -17.66 -3.91 -25.84
N GLU A 56 -18.90 -4.32 -25.60
CA GLU A 56 -19.29 -5.14 -24.44
C GLU A 56 -18.66 -6.55 -24.42
N GLU A 57 -18.23 -7.08 -25.57
CA GLU A 57 -17.57 -8.40 -25.66
C GLU A 57 -16.27 -8.48 -24.82
N TYR A 58 -15.63 -7.33 -24.59
CA TYR A 58 -14.44 -7.26 -23.76
C TYR A 58 -14.67 -7.76 -22.33
N PHE A 59 -15.86 -7.51 -21.76
CA PHE A 59 -16.22 -7.95 -20.41
C PHE A 59 -16.24 -9.47 -20.26
N GLY A 60 -16.70 -10.22 -21.25
CA GLY A 60 -16.67 -11.69 -21.22
C GLY A 60 -15.28 -12.30 -21.19
N THR A 61 -14.26 -11.52 -21.61
CA THR A 61 -12.86 -11.93 -21.58
C THR A 61 -12.17 -11.53 -20.26
N MET A 62 -12.63 -10.46 -19.63
CA MET A 62 -12.03 -9.92 -18.41
C MET A 62 -12.11 -10.86 -17.20
N ASP A 63 -13.18 -11.61 -17.04
CA ASP A 63 -13.34 -12.57 -15.93
C ASP A 63 -12.23 -13.62 -15.89
N LYS A 64 -11.62 -13.91 -17.07
CA LYS A 64 -10.51 -14.87 -17.18
C LYS A 64 -9.13 -14.28 -16.87
N VAL A 65 -9.00 -12.96 -17.00
CA VAL A 65 -7.67 -12.29 -16.96
C VAL A 65 -7.43 -11.53 -15.66
N SER A 66 -8.41 -10.84 -15.12
CA SER A 66 -8.23 -9.94 -13.97
C SER A 66 -8.64 -10.57 -12.64
N LYS A 67 -7.70 -11.29 -11.99
CA LYS A 67 -7.92 -11.83 -10.63
C LYS A 67 -7.64 -10.83 -9.50
N ARG A 68 -6.93 -9.74 -9.77
CA ARG A 68 -6.47 -8.79 -8.74
C ARG A 68 -7.28 -7.50 -8.68
N THR A 69 -7.82 -7.08 -9.80
CA THR A 69 -8.57 -5.84 -9.94
C THR A 69 -10.03 -6.19 -10.19
N ARG A 70 -10.92 -5.62 -9.38
CA ARG A 70 -12.35 -5.72 -9.60
C ARG A 70 -12.77 -4.59 -10.52
N VAL A 71 -13.47 -4.93 -11.59
CA VAL A 71 -14.03 -4.00 -12.57
C VAL A 71 -15.53 -4.02 -12.46
N THR A 72 -16.14 -2.84 -12.38
CA THR A 72 -17.58 -2.66 -12.31
C THR A 72 -18.00 -1.63 -13.35
N TRP A 73 -18.93 -1.96 -14.21
CA TRP A 73 -19.54 -1.01 -15.12
C TRP A 73 -20.92 -0.59 -14.61
N ILE A 74 -21.18 0.70 -14.57
CA ILE A 74 -22.31 1.29 -13.86
C ILE A 74 -22.98 2.27 -14.82
N ASP A 75 -24.31 2.19 -14.96
CA ASP A 75 -25.04 3.17 -15.76
C ASP A 75 -25.10 4.56 -15.08
N LYS A 76 -25.60 5.55 -15.81
CA LYS A 76 -25.76 6.93 -15.30
C LYS A 76 -26.66 7.05 -14.07
N ASP A 77 -27.52 6.08 -13.81
CA ASP A 77 -28.46 6.05 -12.69
C ASP A 77 -27.93 5.25 -11.49
N GLY A 78 -26.71 4.72 -11.60
CA GLY A 78 -26.02 3.99 -10.56
C GLY A 78 -26.33 2.50 -10.50
N LYS A 79 -27.04 1.96 -11.50
CA LYS A 79 -27.29 0.52 -11.64
C LYS A 79 -26.03 -0.16 -12.19
N VAL A 80 -25.64 -1.28 -11.58
CA VAL A 80 -24.52 -2.07 -12.07
C VAL A 80 -24.92 -2.85 -13.32
N LEU A 81 -24.19 -2.63 -14.41
CA LEU A 81 -24.35 -3.33 -15.68
C LEU A 81 -23.45 -4.57 -15.77
N TYR A 82 -22.27 -4.51 -15.18
CA TYR A 82 -21.30 -5.59 -15.14
C TYR A 82 -20.40 -5.49 -13.88
N ASP A 83 -19.99 -6.64 -13.34
CA ASP A 83 -19.04 -6.72 -12.22
C ASP A 83 -18.25 -8.03 -12.28
N THR A 84 -16.92 -7.98 -12.18
CA THR A 84 -16.03 -9.18 -12.22
C THR A 84 -16.07 -10.01 -10.94
N GLY A 85 -16.69 -9.56 -9.88
CA GLY A 85 -16.57 -10.21 -8.56
C GLY A 85 -17.87 -10.70 -7.93
N ASN A 86 -19.02 -10.29 -8.45
CA ASN A 86 -20.33 -10.62 -7.89
C ASN A 86 -21.41 -10.63 -8.98
N ASP A 87 -22.47 -11.37 -8.74
CA ASP A 87 -23.67 -11.32 -9.60
C ASP A 87 -24.31 -9.93 -9.56
N GLN A 88 -24.58 -9.39 -10.73
CA GLN A 88 -25.12 -8.05 -10.94
C GLN A 88 -26.42 -7.80 -10.16
N GLU A 89 -27.27 -8.83 -10.08
CA GLU A 89 -28.58 -8.75 -9.40
C GLU A 89 -28.48 -8.58 -7.89
N THR A 90 -27.34 -8.93 -7.28
CA THR A 90 -27.12 -8.84 -5.84
C THR A 90 -26.50 -7.52 -5.39
N LEU A 91 -26.09 -6.67 -6.36
CA LEU A 91 -25.40 -5.43 -6.05
C LEU A 91 -26.36 -4.27 -5.84
N ALA A 92 -26.17 -3.56 -4.72
CA ALA A 92 -26.91 -2.34 -4.44
C ALA A 92 -26.60 -1.24 -5.46
N ASN A 93 -27.52 -0.28 -5.64
CA ASN A 93 -27.30 0.87 -6.49
C ASN A 93 -26.12 1.74 -5.98
N HIS A 94 -25.24 2.13 -6.88
CA HIS A 94 -24.01 2.85 -6.60
C HIS A 94 -24.11 4.38 -6.75
N LYS A 95 -25.28 4.93 -7.00
CA LYS A 95 -25.51 6.38 -7.20
C LYS A 95 -25.03 7.26 -6.04
N SER A 96 -25.09 6.73 -4.81
CA SER A 96 -24.66 7.45 -3.61
C SER A 96 -23.14 7.46 -3.40
N ARG A 97 -22.37 6.64 -4.10
CA ARG A 97 -20.94 6.45 -3.91
C ARG A 97 -20.17 7.70 -4.34
N LYS A 98 -19.15 8.09 -3.54
CA LYS A 98 -18.39 9.31 -3.75
C LYS A 98 -17.67 9.30 -5.10
N GLU A 99 -16.92 8.23 -5.38
CA GLU A 99 -16.18 8.07 -6.62
C GLU A 99 -17.07 8.12 -7.86
N PHE A 100 -18.30 7.61 -7.77
CA PHE A 100 -19.28 7.64 -8.85
C PHE A 100 -19.76 9.08 -9.12
N LYS A 101 -20.14 9.81 -8.07
CA LYS A 101 -20.58 11.21 -8.19
C LYS A 101 -19.50 12.12 -8.76
N GLU A 102 -18.27 11.95 -8.25
CA GLU A 102 -17.10 12.70 -8.73
C GLU A 102 -16.81 12.39 -10.20
N ALA A 103 -16.89 11.12 -10.61
CA ALA A 103 -16.67 10.73 -12.00
C ALA A 103 -17.70 11.35 -12.94
N LEU A 104 -18.99 11.36 -12.59
CA LEU A 104 -20.03 12.01 -13.39
C LEU A 104 -19.81 13.52 -13.52
N ALA A 105 -19.37 14.19 -12.46
CA ALA A 105 -19.19 15.64 -12.42
C ALA A 105 -17.89 16.09 -13.09
N ASN A 106 -16.78 15.39 -12.87
CA ASN A 106 -15.43 15.84 -13.19
C ASN A 106 -14.71 14.97 -14.24
N GLY A 107 -15.36 13.90 -14.74
CA GLY A 107 -14.76 12.92 -15.65
C GLY A 107 -14.09 11.75 -14.93
N SER A 108 -13.59 11.95 -13.71
CA SER A 108 -13.04 10.89 -12.86
C SER A 108 -13.29 11.14 -11.38
N GLY A 109 -13.30 10.09 -10.58
CA GLY A 109 -13.49 10.16 -9.14
C GLY A 109 -12.75 9.06 -8.40
N GLN A 110 -12.48 9.27 -7.12
CA GLN A 110 -11.75 8.29 -6.31
C GLN A 110 -12.24 8.27 -4.86
N ASP A 111 -12.14 7.08 -4.24
CA ASP A 111 -12.47 6.89 -2.83
C ASP A 111 -11.65 5.77 -2.21
N ILE A 112 -11.42 5.87 -0.90
CA ILE A 112 -10.82 4.80 -0.10
C ILE A 112 -11.80 4.48 1.01
N ARG A 113 -12.27 3.25 1.05
CA ARG A 113 -13.19 2.80 2.11
C ARG A 113 -13.12 1.30 2.33
N MET A 114 -13.63 0.89 3.47
CA MET A 114 -13.87 -0.53 3.76
C MET A 114 -14.89 -1.09 2.74
N SER A 115 -14.57 -2.22 2.14
CA SER A 115 -15.48 -2.92 1.24
C SER A 115 -16.44 -3.80 2.04
N ASP A 116 -17.74 -3.56 1.91
CA ASP A 116 -18.77 -4.34 2.59
C ASP A 116 -18.73 -5.82 2.17
N SER A 117 -18.35 -6.11 0.91
CA SER A 117 -18.30 -7.47 0.36
C SER A 117 -16.99 -8.21 0.64
N LYS A 118 -15.88 -7.50 0.89
CA LYS A 118 -14.55 -8.11 1.08
C LYS A 118 -13.98 -7.94 2.49
N GLY A 119 -14.58 -7.09 3.33
CA GLY A 119 -14.11 -6.83 4.70
C GLY A 119 -12.70 -6.26 4.80
N GLN A 120 -12.20 -5.63 3.74
CA GLN A 120 -10.88 -4.99 3.67
C GLN A 120 -10.97 -3.59 3.07
N GLU A 121 -9.99 -2.76 3.39
CA GLU A 121 -9.87 -1.43 2.80
C GLU A 121 -9.53 -1.54 1.31
N MET A 122 -10.30 -0.84 0.49
CA MET A 122 -10.14 -0.85 -0.96
C MET A 122 -10.03 0.57 -1.51
N TYR A 123 -9.17 0.73 -2.50
CA TYR A 123 -9.11 1.92 -3.32
C TYR A 123 -10.01 1.74 -4.53
N TYR A 124 -10.89 2.71 -4.75
CA TYR A 124 -11.81 2.80 -5.86
C TYR A 124 -11.41 3.95 -6.77
N TYR A 125 -11.32 3.69 -8.05
CA TYR A 125 -11.17 4.71 -9.09
C TYR A 125 -12.29 4.55 -10.10
N ALA A 126 -12.98 5.63 -10.42
CA ALA A 126 -14.09 5.68 -11.34
C ALA A 126 -13.78 6.65 -12.48
N LEU A 127 -14.10 6.23 -13.70
CA LEU A 127 -13.88 6.98 -14.93
C LEU A 127 -15.20 7.09 -15.70
N LYS A 128 -15.58 8.30 -16.09
CA LYS A 128 -16.75 8.54 -16.91
C LYS A 128 -16.48 8.13 -18.35
N MET A 129 -17.40 7.35 -18.93
CA MET A 129 -17.41 6.94 -20.32
C MET A 129 -18.16 7.96 -21.19
N ASP A 130 -18.01 7.87 -22.51
CA ASP A 130 -18.64 8.81 -23.46
C ASP A 130 -20.18 8.73 -23.48
N ASP A 131 -20.73 7.56 -23.17
CA ASP A 131 -22.18 7.31 -23.02
C ASP A 131 -22.74 7.77 -21.66
N SER A 132 -21.93 8.44 -20.84
CA SER A 132 -22.24 8.85 -19.47
C SER A 132 -22.38 7.69 -18.47
N SER A 133 -22.04 6.47 -18.84
CA SER A 133 -21.79 5.40 -17.88
C SER A 133 -20.49 5.61 -17.13
N VAL A 134 -20.24 4.83 -16.10
CA VAL A 134 -19.04 4.93 -15.27
C VAL A 134 -18.36 3.58 -15.19
N LEU A 135 -17.11 3.53 -15.63
CA LEU A 135 -16.21 2.42 -15.41
C LEU A 135 -15.53 2.60 -14.04
N ARG A 136 -15.75 1.68 -13.13
CA ARG A 136 -15.11 1.68 -11.81
C ARG A 136 -14.15 0.50 -11.69
N VAL A 137 -12.91 0.79 -11.34
CA VAL A 137 -11.90 -0.21 -11.00
C VAL A 137 -11.58 -0.12 -9.51
N SER A 138 -11.33 -1.26 -8.89
CA SER A 138 -10.98 -1.28 -7.46
C SER A 138 -10.00 -2.40 -7.12
N ARG A 139 -9.12 -2.11 -6.15
CA ARG A 139 -8.11 -3.04 -5.65
C ARG A 139 -7.96 -2.92 -4.13
N GLY A 140 -7.71 -4.04 -3.47
CA GLY A 140 -7.41 -4.06 -2.04
C GLY A 140 -6.15 -3.27 -1.72
N MET A 141 -6.16 -2.57 -0.60
CA MET A 141 -5.00 -1.83 -0.09
C MET A 141 -4.34 -2.62 1.04
N ASP A 142 -3.01 -2.63 1.04
CA ASP A 142 -2.29 -3.10 2.21
C ASP A 142 -2.40 -2.06 3.32
N THR A 143 -2.58 -2.56 4.51
CA THR A 143 -2.58 -1.69 5.70
C THR A 143 -1.16 -1.29 6.08
N VAL A 144 -1.03 -0.20 6.83
CA VAL A 144 0.25 0.23 7.43
C VAL A 144 0.91 -0.92 8.20
N TRP A 145 0.09 -1.75 8.85
CA TRP A 145 0.57 -2.90 9.62
C TRP A 145 1.25 -3.96 8.76
N ASN A 146 0.71 -4.28 7.59
CA ASN A 146 1.35 -5.24 6.67
C ASN A 146 2.72 -4.74 6.23
N THR A 147 2.82 -3.45 5.91
CA THR A 147 4.10 -2.81 5.55
C THR A 147 5.07 -2.83 6.73
N ALA A 148 4.60 -2.51 7.93
CA ALA A 148 5.43 -2.55 9.13
C ALA A 148 5.97 -3.95 9.42
N PHE A 149 5.14 -4.98 9.38
CA PHE A 149 5.57 -6.37 9.58
C PHE A 149 6.53 -6.86 8.50
N MET A 150 6.37 -6.42 7.26
CA MET A 150 7.30 -6.75 6.17
C MET A 150 8.70 -6.15 6.39
N ILE A 151 8.79 -4.94 6.94
CA ILE A 151 10.05 -4.22 7.16
C ILE A 151 10.75 -4.67 8.46
N LEU A 152 9.98 -5.11 9.46
CA LEU A 152 10.47 -5.44 10.79
C LEU A 152 11.69 -6.40 10.81
N PRO A 153 11.70 -7.53 10.07
CA PRO A 153 12.83 -8.45 10.08
C PRO A 153 14.12 -7.81 9.55
N TYR A 154 14.02 -6.94 8.54
CA TYR A 154 15.18 -6.23 8.01
C TYR A 154 15.75 -5.24 9.03
N MET A 155 14.88 -4.54 9.76
CA MET A 155 15.30 -3.61 10.82
C MET A 155 15.94 -4.33 12.00
N ILE A 156 15.43 -5.50 12.38
CA ILE A 156 16.04 -6.36 13.40
C ILE A 156 17.44 -6.81 12.94
N ALA A 157 17.57 -7.27 11.70
CA ALA A 157 18.86 -7.71 11.15
C ALA A 157 19.90 -6.58 11.16
N ILE A 158 19.50 -5.37 10.75
CA ILE A 158 20.37 -4.19 10.82
C ILE A 158 20.75 -3.88 12.26
N GLY A 159 19.82 -3.91 13.19
CA GLY A 159 20.08 -3.69 14.62
C GLY A 159 21.06 -4.69 15.21
N VAL A 160 20.92 -5.96 14.91
CA VAL A 160 21.84 -7.03 15.34
C VAL A 160 23.23 -6.82 14.74
N MET A 161 23.31 -6.52 13.44
CA MET A 161 24.58 -6.23 12.77
C MET A 161 25.31 -5.05 13.43
N MET A 162 24.59 -3.96 13.69
CA MET A 162 25.16 -2.79 14.38
C MET A 162 25.64 -3.12 15.79
N ALA A 163 24.87 -3.92 16.54
CA ALA A 163 25.28 -4.37 17.88
C ALA A 163 26.54 -5.23 17.82
N CYS A 164 26.66 -6.14 16.86
CA CYS A 164 27.87 -6.95 16.64
C CYS A 164 29.09 -6.08 16.31
N VAL A 165 28.93 -5.09 15.42
CA VAL A 165 30.02 -4.16 15.07
C VAL A 165 30.44 -3.34 16.29
N ALA A 166 29.51 -2.80 17.04
CA ALA A 166 29.80 -2.03 18.25
C ALA A 166 30.53 -2.89 19.31
N TRP A 167 30.10 -4.13 19.50
CA TRP A 167 30.75 -5.08 20.41
C TRP A 167 32.17 -5.41 19.97
N PHE A 168 32.38 -5.66 18.68
CA PHE A 168 33.69 -5.93 18.12
C PHE A 168 34.65 -4.75 18.28
N MET A 169 34.20 -3.54 17.94
CA MET A 169 34.95 -2.30 18.08
C MET A 169 35.33 -2.05 19.55
N THR A 170 34.39 -2.20 20.47
CA THR A 170 34.64 -2.03 21.90
C THR A 170 35.70 -3.00 22.40
N ARG A 171 35.63 -4.27 22.01
CA ARG A 171 36.65 -5.26 22.39
C ARG A 171 38.04 -4.92 21.80
N HIS A 172 38.07 -4.46 20.57
CA HIS A 172 39.35 -4.10 19.92
C HIS A 172 40.01 -2.88 20.57
N GLN A 173 39.23 -1.84 20.87
CA GLN A 173 39.73 -0.62 21.53
C GLN A 173 40.18 -0.88 22.98
N VAL A 174 39.44 -1.68 23.74
CA VAL A 174 39.80 -2.04 25.11
C VAL A 174 41.15 -2.77 25.16
N LYS A 175 41.39 -3.69 24.21
CA LYS A 175 42.69 -4.39 24.13
C LYS A 175 43.86 -3.45 23.81
N ARG A 176 43.66 -2.43 22.96
CA ARG A 176 44.72 -1.47 22.60
C ARG A 176 45.03 -0.45 23.70
N LEU A 177 44.05 -0.05 24.51
CA LEU A 177 44.21 1.00 25.53
C LEU A 177 44.65 0.45 26.89
N ILE A 178 44.31 -0.80 27.22
CA ILE A 178 44.58 -1.38 28.55
C ILE A 178 45.87 -2.25 28.54
N ALA A 179 46.27 -2.79 27.39
CA ALA A 179 47.47 -3.61 27.29
C ALA A 179 48.80 -2.91 27.70
N PRO A 180 49.03 -1.61 27.41
CA PRO A 180 50.30 -0.97 27.82
C PRO A 180 50.36 -0.58 29.29
N ILE A 181 49.28 -0.54 30.07
CA ILE A 181 49.29 -0.11 31.48
C ILE A 181 49.68 -1.24 32.44
N ASN A 182 49.61 -2.49 32.00
CA ASN A 182 49.93 -3.65 32.84
C ASN A 182 51.38 -4.11 32.74
N ASN A 183 52.22 -3.40 31.95
CA ASN A 183 53.65 -3.68 31.76
C ASN A 183 54.57 -2.58 32.37
N LEU A 184 54.03 -1.74 33.26
CA LEU A 184 54.73 -0.84 34.13
C LEU A 184 54.57 -1.27 35.59
#